data_bf576c1fd1b05bdd183ecbb91c1be6ef
#
_entry.id   bf576c1fd1b05bdd183ecbb91c1be6ef
#
_cell.length_a   1.000
_cell.length_b   1.000
_cell.length_c   1.000
_cell.angle_alpha   90.00
_cell.angle_beta   90.00
_cell.angle_gamma   90.00
#
_symmetry.space_group_name_H-M   'P 1'
#
loop_
_entity.id
_entity.type
_entity.pdbx_description
1 polymer ?
#
loop_
_entity_poly.entity_id
_entity_poly.type
_entity_poly.pdbx_seq_one_letter_code
_entity_poly.pdbx_strand_id
1 'polypeptide(L)'
;MQRGFTLIELLVVIAIIGILAAVVLASLNDARDGGRDAAAKGSMTSIRNQAELFYNESGFEYDDDTTTGNESGVCGAIDDLETAVDNNAGTPTCYEAPDLYHVYTTLNDDTVFCVDSSGFAGTVVTATPVNATSNLCNPLP
;
A
#
# COMPACT_ATOMS: atom_id res chain seq x y z
N MET A 1 15.34 -11.18 -60.54
CA MET A 1 16.50 -10.84 -59.66
C MET A 1 16.00 -10.76 -58.23
N GLN A 2 16.38 -11.71 -57.41
CA GLN A 2 16.06 -11.70 -55.98
C GLN A 2 17.08 -10.81 -55.26
N ARG A 3 16.60 -9.74 -54.61
CA ARG A 3 17.44 -8.91 -53.77
C ARG A 3 17.58 -9.59 -52.42
N GLY A 4 18.78 -10.02 -52.08
CA GLY A 4 19.08 -10.57 -50.75
C GLY A 4 19.20 -9.45 -49.70
N PHE A 5 18.79 -9.72 -48.46
CA PHE A 5 19.00 -8.83 -47.33
C PHE A 5 20.49 -8.77 -46.95
N THR A 6 20.97 -7.60 -46.63
CA THR A 6 22.34 -7.43 -46.11
C THR A 6 22.37 -7.73 -44.59
N LEU A 7 23.50 -8.21 -44.12
CA LEU A 7 23.72 -8.52 -42.68
C LEU A 7 23.58 -7.26 -41.82
N ILE A 8 23.98 -6.11 -42.35
CA ILE A 8 23.88 -4.80 -41.71
C ILE A 8 22.41 -4.37 -41.50
N GLU A 9 21.57 -4.55 -42.53
CA GLU A 9 20.14 -4.22 -42.44
C GLU A 9 19.45 -5.01 -41.32
N LEU A 10 19.76 -6.30 -41.20
CA LEU A 10 19.21 -7.11 -40.11
C LEU A 10 19.74 -6.68 -38.74
N LEU A 11 21.05 -6.39 -38.63
CA LEU A 11 21.69 -6.01 -37.36
C LEU A 11 21.15 -4.68 -36.83
N VAL A 12 20.94 -3.68 -37.71
CA VAL A 12 20.36 -2.38 -37.31
C VAL A 12 18.92 -2.53 -36.84
N VAL A 13 18.11 -3.35 -37.48
CA VAL A 13 16.72 -3.59 -37.08
C VAL A 13 16.63 -4.21 -35.68
N ILE A 14 17.41 -5.26 -35.41
CA ILE A 14 17.40 -5.88 -34.07
C ILE A 14 17.94 -4.95 -32.98
N ALA A 15 18.92 -4.09 -33.31
CA ALA A 15 19.45 -3.12 -32.37
C ALA A 15 18.37 -2.07 -32.00
N ILE A 16 17.63 -1.55 -32.97
CA ILE A 16 16.53 -0.60 -32.73
C ILE A 16 15.41 -1.26 -31.92
N ILE A 17 15.00 -2.48 -32.28
CA ILE A 17 13.99 -3.22 -31.52
C ILE A 17 14.45 -3.44 -30.07
N GLY A 18 15.71 -3.79 -29.85
CA GLY A 18 16.27 -3.98 -28.52
C GLY A 18 16.21 -2.72 -27.65
N ILE A 19 16.55 -1.56 -28.22
CA ILE A 19 16.47 -0.27 -27.51
C ILE A 19 15.02 0.09 -27.18
N LEU A 20 14.12 -0.04 -28.16
CA LEU A 20 12.70 0.27 -27.94
C LEU A 20 12.08 -0.66 -26.89
N ALA A 21 12.37 -1.95 -26.95
CA ALA A 21 11.88 -2.92 -25.97
C ALA A 21 12.38 -2.59 -24.54
N ALA A 22 13.64 -2.19 -24.39
CA ALA A 22 14.19 -1.84 -23.08
C ALA A 22 13.46 -0.64 -22.45
N VAL A 23 13.19 0.41 -23.23
CA VAL A 23 12.46 1.61 -22.77
C VAL A 23 11.02 1.26 -22.39
N VAL A 24 10.33 0.47 -23.21
CA VAL A 24 8.94 0.06 -22.96
C VAL A 24 8.84 -0.79 -21.69
N LEU A 25 9.77 -1.73 -21.49
CA LEU A 25 9.77 -2.57 -20.29
C LEU A 25 10.01 -1.76 -19.00
N ALA A 26 10.90 -0.76 -19.02
CA ALA A 26 11.11 0.12 -17.88
C ALA A 26 9.84 0.92 -17.55
N SER A 27 9.23 1.57 -18.54
CA SER A 27 7.99 2.34 -18.35
C SER A 27 6.81 1.48 -17.89
N LEU A 28 6.77 0.21 -18.29
CA LEU A 28 5.70 -0.70 -17.89
C LEU A 28 5.82 -1.11 -16.40
N ASN A 29 7.03 -1.29 -15.89
CA ASN A 29 7.24 -1.57 -14.47
C ASN A 29 6.76 -0.40 -13.61
N ASP A 30 7.18 0.84 -13.91
CA ASP A 30 6.76 2.03 -13.16
C ASP A 30 5.22 2.21 -13.19
N ALA A 31 4.60 1.97 -14.33
CA ALA A 31 3.15 2.04 -14.45
C ALA A 31 2.42 0.95 -13.65
N ARG A 32 3.01 -0.25 -13.58
CA ARG A 32 2.47 -1.36 -12.80
C ARG A 32 2.57 -1.09 -11.28
N ASP A 33 3.71 -0.59 -10.84
CA ASP A 33 3.93 -0.26 -9.42
C ASP A 33 3.02 0.88 -8.98
N GLY A 34 2.85 1.92 -9.81
CA GLY A 34 1.86 2.97 -9.56
C GLY A 34 0.41 2.47 -9.50
N GLY A 35 0.06 1.48 -10.34
CA GLY A 35 -1.25 0.81 -10.29
C GLY A 35 -1.47 0.01 -9.00
N ARG A 36 -0.44 -0.69 -8.54
CA ARG A 36 -0.46 -1.42 -7.27
C ARG A 36 -0.58 -0.48 -6.08
N ASP A 37 0.16 0.61 -6.07
CA ASP A 37 0.07 1.62 -5.00
C ASP A 37 -1.32 2.25 -4.92
N ALA A 38 -1.94 2.52 -6.07
CA ALA A 38 -3.31 3.00 -6.11
C ALA A 38 -4.30 1.98 -5.53
N ALA A 39 -4.14 0.69 -5.84
CA ALA A 39 -4.95 -0.39 -5.28
C ALA A 39 -4.75 -0.52 -3.76
N ALA A 40 -3.50 -0.49 -3.29
CA ALA A 40 -3.18 -0.52 -1.86
C ALA A 40 -3.82 0.67 -1.10
N LYS A 41 -3.69 1.89 -1.62
CA LYS A 41 -4.35 3.10 -1.06
C LYS A 41 -5.87 2.96 -1.00
N GLY A 42 -6.48 2.35 -2.02
CA GLY A 42 -7.91 2.03 -2.04
C GLY A 42 -8.31 1.05 -0.93
N SER A 43 -7.55 -0.02 -0.74
CA SER A 43 -7.76 -0.98 0.35
C SER A 43 -7.57 -0.33 1.71
N MET A 44 -6.53 0.48 1.90
CA MET A 44 -6.29 1.24 3.14
C MET A 44 -7.45 2.21 3.47
N THR A 45 -8.03 2.84 2.45
CA THR A 45 -9.22 3.69 2.67
C THR A 45 -10.43 2.85 3.08
N SER A 46 -10.56 1.62 2.55
CA SER A 46 -11.62 0.68 2.94
C SER A 46 -11.42 0.16 4.38
N ILE A 47 -10.18 -0.04 4.82
CA ILE A 47 -9.82 -0.35 6.20
C ILE A 47 -10.41 0.70 7.14
N ARG A 48 -10.22 1.98 6.86
CA ARG A 48 -10.80 3.06 7.67
C ARG A 48 -12.32 2.93 7.80
N ASN A 49 -13.01 2.67 6.70
CA ASN A 49 -14.46 2.52 6.73
C ASN A 49 -14.90 1.31 7.55
N GLN A 50 -14.18 0.19 7.44
CA GLN A 50 -14.46 -1.02 8.20
C GLN A 50 -14.18 -0.83 9.69
N ALA A 51 -13.11 -0.12 10.03
CA ALA A 51 -12.76 0.21 11.41
C ALA A 51 -13.86 1.05 12.09
N GLU A 52 -14.46 2.02 11.39
CA GLU A 52 -15.58 2.80 11.93
C GLU A 52 -16.86 1.97 12.09
N LEU A 53 -17.08 0.97 11.20
CA LEU A 53 -18.19 0.03 11.38
C LEU A 53 -17.98 -0.84 12.61
N PHE A 54 -16.77 -1.39 12.78
CA PHE A 54 -16.41 -2.15 13.98
C PHE A 54 -16.62 -1.35 15.26
N TYR A 55 -16.14 -0.11 15.31
CA TYR A 55 -16.31 0.80 16.43
C TYR A 55 -17.77 0.97 16.84
N ASN A 56 -18.67 1.13 15.86
CA ASN A 56 -20.10 1.26 16.14
C ASN A 56 -20.75 -0.04 16.64
N GLU A 57 -20.23 -1.21 16.27
CA GLU A 57 -20.75 -2.52 16.64
C GLU A 57 -20.17 -3.04 17.96
N SER A 58 -18.93 -2.67 18.28
CA SER A 58 -18.17 -3.12 19.48
C SER A 58 -18.42 -2.30 20.74
N GLY A 59 -19.39 -1.37 20.73
CA GLY A 59 -19.71 -0.56 21.90
C GLY A 59 -18.90 0.74 22.00
N PHE A 60 -18.43 1.25 20.87
CA PHE A 60 -17.61 2.45 20.72
C PHE A 60 -16.17 2.28 21.21
N GLU A 61 -15.58 1.12 20.93
CA GLU A 61 -14.18 0.81 21.17
C GLU A 61 -13.58 0.13 19.94
N TYR A 62 -12.30 0.38 19.62
CA TYR A 62 -11.57 -0.28 18.54
C TYR A 62 -10.90 -1.58 19.00
N ASP A 63 -10.72 -1.75 20.30
CA ASP A 63 -10.17 -2.95 20.92
C ASP A 63 -11.11 -3.37 22.06
N ASP A 64 -11.65 -4.57 21.98
CA ASP A 64 -12.56 -5.14 22.98
C ASP A 64 -11.83 -5.94 24.07
N ASP A 65 -10.51 -6.11 23.95
CA ASP A 65 -9.66 -6.85 24.89
C ASP A 65 -8.44 -6.03 25.32
N THR A 66 -8.08 -6.17 26.57
CA THR A 66 -6.90 -5.52 27.18
C THR A 66 -5.56 -6.13 26.72
N THR A 67 -5.57 -7.05 25.77
CA THR A 67 -4.39 -7.79 25.29
C THR A 67 -3.89 -7.15 23.99
N THR A 68 -2.90 -6.30 24.08
CA THR A 68 -2.24 -5.64 22.96
C THR A 68 -1.77 -6.64 21.89
N GLY A 69 -2.22 -6.48 20.65
CA GLY A 69 -1.80 -7.30 19.51
C GLY A 69 -2.61 -8.56 19.30
N ASN A 70 -3.86 -8.60 19.74
CA ASN A 70 -4.77 -9.71 19.53
C ASN A 70 -5.70 -9.45 18.33
N GLU A 71 -6.01 -10.50 17.57
CA GLU A 71 -6.85 -10.47 16.35
C GLU A 71 -8.36 -10.30 16.68
N SER A 72 -8.71 -9.84 17.88
CA SER A 72 -10.11 -9.73 18.34
C SER A 72 -10.70 -8.34 18.14
N GLY A 73 -9.87 -7.32 18.06
CA GLY A 73 -10.28 -5.93 17.85
C GLY A 73 -10.44 -5.55 16.37
N VAL A 74 -10.27 -4.26 16.08
CA VAL A 74 -10.36 -3.73 14.72
C VAL A 74 -9.31 -4.36 13.80
N CYS A 75 -8.13 -4.68 14.29
CA CYS A 75 -7.09 -5.31 13.48
C CYS A 75 -7.52 -6.70 12.97
N GLY A 76 -8.20 -7.50 13.79
CA GLY A 76 -8.79 -8.76 13.33
C GLY A 76 -9.97 -8.57 12.36
N ALA A 77 -10.77 -7.53 12.55
CA ALA A 77 -11.90 -7.23 11.69
C ALA A 77 -11.52 -6.77 10.26
N ILE A 78 -10.28 -6.33 10.06
CA ILE A 78 -9.75 -5.82 8.78
C ILE A 78 -8.77 -6.76 8.07
N ASP A 79 -8.53 -7.96 8.57
CA ASP A 79 -7.51 -8.92 8.08
C ASP A 79 -7.60 -9.19 6.57
N ASP A 80 -8.81 -9.37 6.04
CA ASP A 80 -9.03 -9.54 4.59
C ASP A 80 -8.56 -8.33 3.76
N LEU A 81 -8.72 -7.11 4.30
CA LEU A 81 -8.29 -5.87 3.65
C LEU A 81 -6.78 -5.68 3.79
N GLU A 82 -6.19 -6.08 4.90
CA GLU A 82 -4.74 -6.10 5.09
C GLU A 82 -4.07 -7.05 4.09
N THR A 83 -4.64 -8.23 3.89
CA THR A 83 -4.20 -9.16 2.85
C THR A 83 -4.27 -8.53 1.45
N ALA A 84 -5.30 -7.75 1.14
CA ALA A 84 -5.41 -7.03 -0.13
C ALA A 84 -4.35 -5.93 -0.28
N VAL A 85 -3.94 -5.29 0.81
CA VAL A 85 -2.84 -4.32 0.83
C VAL A 85 -1.51 -5.04 0.60
N ASP A 86 -1.22 -6.12 1.33
CA ASP A 86 0.02 -6.90 1.24
C ASP A 86 0.28 -7.42 -0.18
N ASN A 87 -0.76 -7.81 -0.89
CA ASN A 87 -0.66 -8.26 -2.29
C ASN A 87 -0.25 -7.15 -3.28
N ASN A 88 -0.37 -5.88 -2.91
CA ASN A 88 -0.15 -4.72 -3.78
C ASN A 88 0.99 -3.80 -3.31
N ALA A 89 1.33 -3.84 -2.01
CA ALA A 89 2.35 -2.98 -1.41
C ALA A 89 3.16 -3.80 -0.37
N GLY A 90 3.76 -3.16 0.61
CA GLY A 90 4.38 -3.84 1.74
C GLY A 90 3.33 -4.35 2.74
N THR A 91 3.74 -5.32 3.57
CA THR A 91 2.88 -5.86 4.63
C THR A 91 2.40 -4.75 5.55
N PRO A 92 1.09 -4.57 5.71
CA PRO A 92 0.55 -3.56 6.59
C PRO A 92 0.85 -3.89 8.06
N THR A 93 0.95 -2.84 8.85
CA THR A 93 1.08 -2.95 10.30
C THR A 93 -0.12 -2.26 10.93
N CYS A 94 -0.90 -3.00 11.69
CA CYS A 94 -2.05 -2.52 12.43
C CYS A 94 -1.69 -2.36 13.91
N TYR A 95 -2.22 -1.33 14.51
CA TYR A 95 -2.18 -1.07 15.94
C TYR A 95 -3.56 -0.62 16.42
N GLU A 96 -4.00 -1.15 17.54
CA GLU A 96 -5.28 -0.86 18.14
C GLU A 96 -5.18 -0.62 19.67
N ALA A 97 -6.09 0.18 20.17
CA ALA A 97 -6.34 0.44 21.58
C ALA A 97 -7.83 0.83 21.70
N PRO A 98 -8.45 0.84 22.88
CA PRO A 98 -9.88 1.08 23.01
C PRO A 98 -10.38 2.37 22.33
N ASP A 99 -9.59 3.43 22.35
CA ASP A 99 -9.96 4.76 21.84
C ASP A 99 -9.29 5.15 20.53
N LEU A 100 -8.41 4.30 19.98
CA LEU A 100 -7.67 4.61 18.77
C LEU A 100 -7.22 3.37 17.98
N TYR A 101 -7.04 3.54 16.69
CA TYR A 101 -6.31 2.60 15.84
C TYR A 101 -5.46 3.37 14.83
N HIS A 102 -4.46 2.71 14.27
CA HIS A 102 -3.78 3.14 13.06
C HIS A 102 -3.25 1.94 12.27
N VAL A 103 -3.30 2.06 10.95
CA VAL A 103 -2.73 1.07 10.03
C VAL A 103 -1.84 1.79 9.03
N TYR A 104 -0.65 1.27 8.80
CA TYR A 104 0.28 1.82 7.83
C TYR A 104 0.95 0.73 7.00
N THR A 105 1.35 1.09 5.78
CA THR A 105 2.12 0.22 4.88
C THR A 105 3.12 1.04 4.08
N THR A 106 4.20 0.40 3.64
CA THR A 106 5.16 0.99 2.69
C THR A 106 4.72 0.65 1.27
N LEU A 107 4.59 1.66 0.43
CA LEU A 107 4.22 1.54 -0.97
C LEU A 107 5.44 1.16 -1.84
N ASN A 108 5.22 0.82 -3.11
CA ASN A 108 6.29 0.45 -4.03
C ASN A 108 7.19 1.65 -4.41
N ASP A 109 6.73 2.88 -4.17
CA ASP A 109 7.50 4.12 -4.33
C ASP A 109 8.30 4.52 -3.08
N ASP A 110 8.45 3.60 -2.10
CA ASP A 110 9.11 3.79 -0.81
C ASP A 110 8.44 4.83 0.11
N THR A 111 7.28 5.34 -0.25
CA THR A 111 6.49 6.19 0.65
C THR A 111 5.62 5.36 1.59
N VAL A 112 5.28 5.90 2.76
CA VAL A 112 4.41 5.24 3.73
C VAL A 112 3.02 5.84 3.64
N PHE A 113 2.02 4.99 3.45
CA PHE A 113 0.61 5.39 3.51
C PHE A 113 0.00 4.92 4.84
N CYS A 114 -0.77 5.79 5.47
CA CYS A 114 -1.31 5.55 6.81
C CYS A 114 -2.78 5.99 6.90
N VAL A 115 -3.55 5.27 7.71
CA VAL A 115 -4.94 5.60 8.09
C VAL A 115 -5.08 5.46 9.60
N ASP A 116 -5.91 6.30 10.22
CA ASP A 116 -6.12 6.27 11.67
C ASP A 116 -7.53 6.68 12.10
N SER A 117 -7.81 6.53 13.41
CA SER A 117 -9.08 6.87 14.05
C SER A 117 -9.40 8.36 14.07
N SER A 118 -8.45 9.25 13.77
CA SER A 118 -8.73 10.69 13.63
C SER A 118 -9.40 11.03 12.29
N GLY A 119 -9.52 10.05 11.39
CA GLY A 119 -10.01 10.22 10.04
C GLY A 119 -8.92 10.55 9.03
N PHE A 120 -7.65 10.53 9.43
CA PHE A 120 -6.54 10.71 8.51
C PHE A 120 -6.44 9.53 7.54
N ALA A 121 -6.14 9.82 6.29
CA ALA A 121 -5.76 8.84 5.26
C ALA A 121 -4.81 9.53 4.28
N GLY A 122 -3.55 9.20 4.31
CA GLY A 122 -2.56 9.91 3.50
C GLY A 122 -1.15 9.37 3.60
N THR A 123 -0.27 9.95 2.78
CA THR A 123 1.16 9.63 2.80
C THR A 123 1.85 10.38 3.92
N VAL A 124 2.70 9.68 4.68
CA VAL A 124 3.52 10.23 5.76
C VAL A 124 5.00 10.15 5.40
N VAL A 125 5.77 11.15 5.83
CA VAL A 125 7.17 11.36 5.37
C VAL A 125 8.17 10.45 6.10
N THR A 126 7.79 9.83 7.22
CA THR A 126 8.68 8.97 7.99
C THR A 126 7.95 7.73 8.50
N ALA A 127 8.53 6.58 8.22
CA ALA A 127 8.22 5.33 8.92
C ALA A 127 8.79 5.37 10.34
N THR A 128 8.45 6.36 11.14
CA THR A 128 8.65 6.25 12.58
C THR A 128 7.52 5.39 13.10
N PRO A 129 7.82 4.21 13.66
CA PRO A 129 6.79 3.41 14.29
C PRO A 129 6.16 4.25 15.37
N VAL A 130 4.95 4.56 15.18
CA VAL A 130 4.13 5.31 16.10
C VAL A 130 3.88 4.43 17.28
N ASN A 131 4.34 4.84 18.43
CA ASN A 131 4.09 4.10 19.64
C ASN A 131 2.61 4.29 20.05
N ALA A 132 2.10 3.30 20.76
CA ALA A 132 0.73 3.14 21.23
C ALA A 132 0.06 4.33 21.94
N THR A 133 0.71 5.47 22.04
CA THR A 133 0.26 6.59 22.88
C THR A 133 -0.09 7.84 22.09
N SER A 134 0.02 7.80 20.76
CA SER A 134 -0.23 8.97 19.94
C SER A 134 -0.92 8.58 18.62
N ASN A 135 -2.03 9.17 18.30
CA ASN A 135 -2.77 9.06 17.02
C ASN A 135 -1.89 9.54 15.87
N LEU A 136 -1.33 8.66 15.00
CA LEU A 136 -0.11 9.11 14.43
C LEU A 136 0.21 8.74 13.02
N CYS A 137 -0.80 8.82 12.23
CA CYS A 137 -0.62 9.05 10.80
C CYS A 137 -0.36 10.53 10.48
N ASN A 138 -0.58 11.44 11.42
CA ASN A 138 -0.45 12.87 11.14
C ASN A 138 1.02 13.29 11.22
N PRO A 139 1.63 13.80 10.15
CA PRO A 139 2.91 14.48 10.26
C PRO A 139 2.74 15.65 11.21
N LEU A 140 3.54 15.71 12.27
CA LEU A 140 3.61 16.87 13.14
C LEU A 140 3.80 18.14 12.29
N PRO A 141 3.12 19.22 12.64
CA PRO A 141 3.22 20.49 11.91
C PRO A 141 4.63 21.04 11.86
#